data_228b712a23450bfda9cf8283f9480f10
#
_entry.id   228b712a23450bfda9cf8283f9480f10
#
_cell.length_a   1.000
_cell.length_b   1.000
_cell.length_c   1.000
_cell.angle_alpha   90.00
_cell.angle_beta   90.00
_cell.angle_gamma   90.00
#
_symmetry.space_group_name_H-M   'P 1'
#
loop_
_entity.id
_entity.type
_entity.pdbx_description
1 polymer ?
#
loop_
_entity_poly.entity_id
_entity_poly.type
_entity_poly.pdbx_seq_one_letter_code
_entity_poly.pdbx_strand_id
1 'polypeptide(L)'
;MKVRMFVTVLALGLFVSGVAWHVTAQAPNPEVVWEQDLDLTPEISEWVESRKMEAGIHIGEFDELRIVLVADGQRQTAGYELKITEVTKGDAGWLVQVERSEPGSDDMLAQVITYPHALVGIGGDQEVRIRVLDADTGEEWTPEGGAFTQ
;
A
#
# COMPACT_ATOMS: atom_id res chain seq x y z
N MET A 1 -36.73 -66.19 -12.66
CA MET A 1 -35.45 -65.78 -12.05
C MET A 1 -34.79 -64.76 -12.96
N LYS A 2 -34.70 -63.44 -12.52
CA LYS A 2 -34.10 -62.39 -13.33
C LYS A 2 -32.68 -62.17 -12.84
N VAL A 3 -31.70 -62.56 -13.65
CA VAL A 3 -30.27 -62.27 -13.36
C VAL A 3 -30.00 -60.83 -13.76
N ARG A 4 -29.68 -60.00 -12.80
CA ARG A 4 -29.20 -58.63 -13.03
C ARG A 4 -27.68 -58.64 -13.17
N MET A 5 -27.25 -58.42 -14.40
CA MET A 5 -25.85 -58.29 -14.78
C MET A 5 -25.38 -56.85 -14.38
N PHE A 6 -24.50 -56.76 -13.38
CA PHE A 6 -23.83 -55.53 -13.04
C PHE A 6 -22.65 -55.31 -14.01
N VAL A 7 -22.75 -54.30 -14.82
CA VAL A 7 -21.65 -53.84 -15.65
C VAL A 7 -20.84 -52.85 -14.81
N THR A 8 -19.66 -53.27 -14.38
CA THR A 8 -18.69 -52.40 -13.68
C THR A 8 -17.92 -51.64 -14.76
N VAL A 9 -18.22 -50.33 -14.89
CA VAL A 9 -17.44 -49.43 -15.74
C VAL A 9 -16.25 -48.94 -14.92
N LEU A 10 -15.07 -49.41 -15.30
CA LEU A 10 -13.79 -48.98 -14.76
C LEU A 10 -13.42 -47.65 -15.45
N ALA A 11 -13.73 -46.52 -14.82
CA ALA A 11 -13.28 -45.22 -15.28
C ALA A 11 -11.81 -45.00 -14.91
N LEU A 12 -10.94 -45.12 -15.89
CA LEU A 12 -9.52 -44.80 -15.81
C LEU A 12 -9.38 -43.26 -15.79
N GLY A 13 -9.33 -42.66 -14.58
CA GLY A 13 -9.12 -41.23 -14.42
C GLY A 13 -7.65 -40.86 -14.69
N LEU A 14 -7.43 -40.19 -15.82
CA LEU A 14 -6.17 -39.49 -16.09
C LEU A 14 -6.01 -38.32 -15.10
N PHE A 15 -5.15 -38.47 -14.10
CA PHE A 15 -4.69 -37.38 -13.27
C PHE A 15 -3.76 -36.48 -14.10
N VAL A 16 -4.31 -35.45 -14.70
CA VAL A 16 -3.51 -34.32 -15.20
C VAL A 16 -3.15 -33.47 -13.98
N SER A 17 -1.91 -33.61 -13.51
CA SER A 17 -1.32 -32.74 -12.49
C SER A 17 -1.11 -31.34 -13.09
N GLY A 18 -2.19 -30.58 -13.21
CA GLY A 18 -2.12 -29.14 -13.44
C GLY A 18 -1.62 -28.49 -12.18
N VAL A 19 -0.36 -28.02 -12.18
CA VAL A 19 0.13 -27.08 -11.18
C VAL A 19 -0.66 -25.80 -11.41
N ALA A 20 -1.78 -25.67 -10.70
CA ALA A 20 -2.51 -24.42 -10.63
C ALA A 20 -1.62 -23.44 -9.85
N TRP A 21 -1.03 -22.51 -10.57
CA TRP A 21 -0.46 -21.30 -9.97
C TRP A 21 -1.64 -20.53 -9.40
N HIS A 22 -1.92 -20.78 -8.12
CA HIS A 22 -2.81 -19.90 -7.37
C HIS A 22 -2.10 -18.57 -7.20
N VAL A 23 -2.29 -17.67 -8.16
CA VAL A 23 -2.16 -16.25 -7.89
C VAL A 23 -3.29 -15.95 -6.91
N THR A 24 -2.99 -16.00 -5.64
CA THR A 24 -3.88 -15.50 -4.60
C THR A 24 -3.89 -13.98 -4.76
N ALA A 25 -4.76 -13.48 -5.61
CA ALA A 25 -5.13 -12.07 -5.55
C ALA A 25 -5.69 -11.88 -4.13
N GLN A 26 -4.91 -11.23 -3.29
CA GLN A 26 -5.32 -10.91 -1.93
C GLN A 26 -6.56 -10.03 -2.06
N ALA A 27 -7.69 -10.49 -1.54
CA ALA A 27 -8.90 -9.70 -1.55
C ALA A 27 -8.60 -8.36 -0.87
N PRO A 28 -9.06 -7.23 -1.42
CA PRO A 28 -8.81 -5.93 -0.82
C PRO A 28 -9.30 -5.97 0.63
N ASN A 29 -8.43 -5.60 1.57
CA ASN A 29 -8.78 -5.54 2.97
C ASN A 29 -9.83 -4.43 3.13
N PRO A 30 -11.05 -4.71 3.61
CA PRO A 30 -12.12 -3.70 3.71
C PRO A 30 -11.77 -2.56 4.67
N GLU A 31 -10.73 -2.73 5.48
CA GLU A 31 -10.23 -1.70 6.40
C GLU A 31 -9.20 -0.74 5.74
N VAL A 32 -8.83 -0.97 4.47
CA VAL A 32 -7.87 -0.13 3.73
C VAL A 32 -8.61 0.67 2.67
N VAL A 33 -8.46 1.99 2.72
CA VAL A 33 -9.00 2.93 1.74
C VAL A 33 -7.82 3.57 1.00
N TRP A 34 -7.69 3.24 -0.28
CA TRP A 34 -6.62 3.77 -1.12
C TRP A 34 -6.86 5.25 -1.45
N GLU A 35 -5.79 5.98 -1.74
CA GLU A 35 -5.83 7.43 -2.02
C GLU A 35 -6.90 7.82 -3.04
N GLN A 36 -7.06 7.05 -4.12
CA GLN A 36 -8.06 7.30 -5.16
C GLN A 36 -9.52 7.12 -4.69
N ASP A 37 -9.72 6.38 -3.61
CA ASP A 37 -11.04 6.06 -3.03
C ASP A 37 -11.29 6.84 -1.73
N LEU A 38 -10.29 7.62 -1.26
CA LEU A 38 -10.41 8.48 -0.11
C LEU A 38 -11.32 9.67 -0.40
N ASP A 39 -12.34 9.86 0.43
CA ASP A 39 -13.10 11.10 0.45
C ASP A 39 -12.28 12.19 1.15
N LEU A 40 -11.54 12.97 0.34
CA LEU A 40 -10.73 14.07 0.82
C LEU A 40 -11.63 15.24 1.25
N THR A 41 -12.20 15.14 2.44
CA THR A 41 -12.93 16.25 3.06
C THR A 41 -12.05 17.49 3.15
N PRO A 42 -12.62 18.70 3.28
CA PRO A 42 -11.85 19.93 3.47
C PRO A 42 -10.86 19.83 4.63
N GLU A 43 -11.24 19.17 5.72
CA GLU A 43 -10.41 18.97 6.90
C GLU A 43 -9.19 18.08 6.60
N ILE A 44 -9.40 16.94 5.94
CA ILE A 44 -8.31 16.03 5.53
C ILE A 44 -7.38 16.74 4.55
N SER A 45 -7.95 17.44 3.57
CA SER A 45 -7.18 18.18 2.56
C SER A 45 -6.28 19.25 3.20
N GLU A 46 -6.80 20.03 4.13
CA GLU A 46 -6.04 21.06 4.86
C GLU A 46 -4.92 20.43 5.70
N TRP A 47 -5.21 19.33 6.36
CA TRP A 47 -4.21 18.60 7.13
C TRP A 47 -3.10 18.06 6.22
N VAL A 48 -3.42 17.44 5.09
CA VAL A 48 -2.44 16.94 4.11
C VAL A 48 -1.57 18.09 3.59
N GLU A 49 -2.18 19.21 3.16
CA GLU A 49 -1.45 20.38 2.66
C GLU A 49 -0.48 20.95 3.70
N SER A 50 -0.86 20.91 4.97
CA SER A 50 0.01 21.39 6.06
C SER A 50 1.19 20.46 6.37
N ARG A 51 1.00 19.13 6.17
CA ARG A 51 1.97 18.10 6.56
C ARG A 51 2.91 17.67 5.44
N LYS A 52 2.45 17.66 4.18
CA LYS A 52 3.27 17.22 3.04
C LYS A 52 4.56 18.01 2.82
N MET A 53 4.65 19.22 3.38
CA MET A 53 5.84 20.05 3.31
C MET A 53 6.97 19.56 4.22
N GLU A 54 6.63 18.80 5.26
CA GLU A 54 7.56 18.25 6.23
C GLU A 54 7.83 16.77 5.88
N ALA A 55 9.08 16.45 5.58
CA ALA A 55 9.47 15.08 5.26
C ALA A 55 9.28 14.16 6.47
N GLY A 56 8.59 13.04 6.27
CA GLY A 56 8.30 12.10 7.35
C GLY A 56 7.04 11.29 7.14
N ILE A 57 6.66 10.56 8.19
CA ILE A 57 5.43 9.81 8.29
C ILE A 57 4.51 10.54 9.25
N HIS A 58 3.35 10.95 8.76
CA HIS A 58 2.35 11.65 9.54
C HIS A 58 1.09 10.80 9.63
N ILE A 59 0.51 10.69 10.82
CA ILE A 59 -0.72 9.95 11.06
C ILE A 59 -1.75 10.93 11.58
N GLY A 60 -2.87 11.07 10.87
CA GLY A 60 -4.04 11.84 11.27
C GLY A 60 -5.20 10.93 11.58
N GLU A 61 -6.02 11.28 12.56
CA GLU A 61 -7.25 10.56 12.91
C GLU A 61 -8.45 11.42 12.49
N PHE A 62 -9.30 10.83 11.64
CA PHE A 62 -10.48 11.48 11.08
C PHE A 62 -11.66 10.51 11.18
N ASP A 63 -12.63 10.79 12.06
CA ASP A 63 -13.74 9.91 12.37
C ASP A 63 -13.27 8.47 12.68
N GLU A 64 -13.66 7.50 11.87
CA GLU A 64 -13.27 6.07 12.02
C GLU A 64 -12.06 5.69 11.16
N LEU A 65 -11.38 6.68 10.57
CA LEU A 65 -10.29 6.48 9.61
C LEU A 65 -8.99 7.12 10.11
N ARG A 66 -7.91 6.36 10.06
CA ARG A 66 -6.54 6.88 10.20
C ARG A 66 -5.95 7.11 8.84
N ILE A 67 -5.54 8.32 8.57
CA ILE A 67 -4.80 8.66 7.35
C ILE A 67 -3.31 8.56 7.64
N VAL A 68 -2.62 7.70 6.91
CA VAL A 68 -1.17 7.64 6.87
C VAL A 68 -0.69 8.44 5.68
N LEU A 69 0.01 9.51 5.95
CA LEU A 69 0.67 10.35 4.95
C LEU A 69 2.17 10.10 5.02
N VAL A 70 2.75 9.66 3.94
CA VAL A 70 4.20 9.56 3.75
C VAL A 70 4.63 10.72 2.88
N ALA A 71 5.50 11.58 3.37
CA ALA A 71 5.94 12.78 2.67
C ALA A 71 7.47 12.83 2.54
N ASP A 72 7.96 13.14 1.35
CA ASP A 72 9.39 13.25 1.06
C ASP A 72 9.91 14.69 1.24
N GLY A 73 9.03 15.61 1.63
CA GLY A 73 9.36 17.01 1.81
C GLY A 73 9.53 17.76 0.51
N GLN A 74 10.24 18.89 0.58
CA GLN A 74 10.45 19.77 -0.57
C GLN A 74 11.50 19.23 -1.52
N ARG A 75 11.16 19.15 -2.82
CA ARG A 75 12.09 18.88 -3.92
C ARG A 75 12.17 20.10 -4.85
N GLN A 76 13.35 20.34 -5.42
CA GLN A 76 13.64 21.52 -6.25
C GLN A 76 13.16 21.35 -7.71
N THR A 77 12.83 20.12 -8.09
CA THR A 77 12.40 19.77 -9.44
C THR A 77 11.20 18.82 -9.40
N ALA A 78 10.50 18.72 -10.51
CA ALA A 78 9.52 17.66 -10.73
C ALA A 78 10.20 16.28 -10.92
N GLY A 79 9.41 15.21 -11.01
CA GLY A 79 9.84 13.85 -11.34
C GLY A 79 10.07 12.93 -10.15
N TYR A 80 10.06 13.43 -8.92
CA TYR A 80 10.05 12.60 -7.71
C TYR A 80 8.62 12.15 -7.38
N GLU A 81 8.45 10.87 -7.10
CA GLU A 81 7.16 10.29 -6.74
C GLU A 81 7.28 9.36 -5.54
N LEU A 82 6.27 9.36 -4.71
CA LEU A 82 6.03 8.34 -3.68
C LEU A 82 4.74 7.59 -4.00
N LYS A 83 4.75 6.29 -3.79
CA LYS A 83 3.59 5.44 -4.01
C LYS A 83 3.49 4.38 -2.93
N ILE A 84 2.32 4.25 -2.31
CA ILE A 84 2.03 3.11 -1.45
C ILE A 84 1.65 1.93 -2.33
N THR A 85 2.44 0.86 -2.25
CA THR A 85 2.30 -0.32 -3.11
C THR A 85 1.56 -1.45 -2.42
N GLU A 86 1.68 -1.56 -1.10
CA GLU A 86 1.05 -2.62 -0.33
C GLU A 86 0.69 -2.14 1.09
N VAL A 87 -0.46 -2.60 1.58
CA VAL A 87 -0.89 -2.41 2.97
C VAL A 87 -1.39 -3.73 3.51
N THR A 88 -0.72 -4.27 4.52
CA THR A 88 -1.05 -5.57 5.12
C THR A 88 -1.25 -5.46 6.62
N LYS A 89 -2.19 -6.26 7.16
CA LYS A 89 -2.45 -6.37 8.59
C LYS A 89 -1.79 -7.63 9.12
N GLY A 90 -0.88 -7.47 10.05
CA GLY A 90 -0.22 -8.56 10.76
C GLY A 90 -0.55 -8.57 12.25
N ASP A 91 -0.02 -9.56 12.98
CA ASP A 91 -0.22 -9.71 14.43
C ASP A 91 0.31 -8.50 15.22
N ALA A 92 1.34 -7.83 14.70
CA ALA A 92 2.00 -6.69 15.35
C ALA A 92 1.44 -5.32 14.93
N GLY A 93 0.45 -5.29 14.01
CA GLY A 93 -0.12 -4.07 13.48
C GLY A 93 -0.14 -4.01 11.96
N TRP A 94 -0.25 -2.80 11.44
CA TRP A 94 -0.27 -2.54 10.00
C TRP A 94 1.14 -2.33 9.44
N LEU A 95 1.36 -2.88 8.26
CA LEU A 95 2.56 -2.70 7.47
C LEU A 95 2.20 -1.99 6.17
N VAL A 96 2.80 -0.84 5.93
CA VAL A 96 2.63 -0.04 4.72
C VAL A 96 3.93 -0.07 3.94
N GLN A 97 3.90 -0.50 2.69
CA GLN A 97 5.06 -0.48 1.81
C GLN A 97 4.99 0.72 0.88
N VAL A 98 6.10 1.45 0.80
CA VAL A 98 6.24 2.67 0.00
C VAL A 98 7.37 2.51 -1.00
N GLU A 99 7.07 2.75 -2.25
CA GLU A 99 8.04 2.85 -3.33
C GLU A 99 8.38 4.32 -3.59
N ARG A 100 9.67 4.64 -3.71
CA ARG A 100 10.16 5.95 -4.13
C ARG A 100 10.68 5.85 -5.55
N SER A 101 10.25 6.77 -6.40
CA SER A 101 10.76 6.93 -7.75
C SER A 101 11.47 8.26 -7.90
N GLU A 102 12.67 8.21 -8.49
CA GLU A 102 13.48 9.39 -8.78
C GLU A 102 13.63 9.58 -10.29
N PRO A 103 13.70 10.83 -10.75
CA PRO A 103 13.91 11.10 -12.16
C PRO A 103 15.33 10.66 -12.60
N GLY A 104 15.42 10.23 -13.85
CA GLY A 104 16.72 9.87 -14.46
C GLY A 104 17.66 11.08 -14.57
N SER A 105 18.96 10.82 -14.56
CA SER A 105 19.99 11.86 -14.68
C SER A 105 19.91 12.67 -15.99
N ASP A 106 19.33 12.08 -17.03
CA ASP A 106 19.22 12.66 -18.37
C ASP A 106 17.83 13.26 -18.65
N ASP A 107 16.94 13.22 -17.66
CA ASP A 107 15.58 13.75 -17.81
C ASP A 107 15.58 15.29 -17.80
N MET A 108 14.84 15.86 -18.74
CA MET A 108 14.57 17.30 -18.75
C MET A 108 13.46 17.63 -17.76
N LEU A 109 13.84 18.05 -16.56
CA LEU A 109 12.91 18.31 -15.47
C LEU A 109 12.46 19.76 -15.41
N ALA A 110 11.17 19.95 -15.10
CA ALA A 110 10.67 21.27 -14.77
C ALA A 110 11.30 21.74 -13.44
N GLN A 111 11.86 22.94 -13.43
CA GLN A 111 12.45 23.60 -12.27
C GLN A 111 11.33 24.22 -11.43
N VAL A 112 10.54 23.35 -10.77
CA VAL A 112 9.42 23.74 -9.91
C VAL A 112 9.54 23.02 -8.57
N ILE A 113 9.21 23.72 -7.51
CA ILE A 113 9.16 23.12 -6.17
C ILE A 113 7.99 22.14 -6.13
N THR A 114 8.26 20.91 -5.70
CA THR A 114 7.27 19.86 -5.50
C THR A 114 7.36 19.27 -4.11
N TYR A 115 6.28 18.60 -3.68
CA TYR A 115 6.19 17.91 -2.38
C TYR A 115 5.65 16.51 -2.61
N PRO A 116 6.51 15.54 -3.00
CA PRO A 116 6.10 14.17 -3.23
C PRO A 116 5.55 13.55 -1.95
N HIS A 117 4.36 12.97 -2.04
CA HIS A 117 3.69 12.33 -0.91
C HIS A 117 2.76 11.25 -1.40
N ALA A 118 2.39 10.33 -0.51
CA ALA A 118 1.42 9.28 -0.75
C ALA A 118 0.52 9.10 0.48
N LEU A 119 -0.73 8.73 0.26
CA LEU A 119 -1.77 8.62 1.27
C LEU A 119 -2.39 7.23 1.28
N VAL A 120 -2.77 6.76 2.45
CA VAL A 120 -3.68 5.63 2.62
C VAL A 120 -4.52 5.83 3.87
N GLY A 121 -5.80 5.47 3.79
CA GLY A 121 -6.70 5.38 4.93
C GLY A 121 -6.71 3.98 5.51
N ILE A 122 -6.66 3.86 6.84
CA ILE A 122 -6.77 2.60 7.57
C ILE A 122 -7.94 2.75 8.54
N GLY A 123 -8.98 1.95 8.33
CA GLY A 123 -10.15 1.90 9.19
C GLY A 123 -9.94 1.05 10.44
N GLY A 124 -10.73 1.30 11.49
CA GLY A 124 -10.79 0.53 12.72
C GLY A 124 -10.47 1.31 13.99
N ASP A 125 -11.15 0.91 15.07
CA ASP A 125 -11.14 1.58 16.39
C ASP A 125 -9.90 1.33 17.26
N GLN A 126 -8.90 0.58 16.78
CA GLN A 126 -7.82 0.14 17.66
C GLN A 126 -6.57 0.97 17.46
N GLU A 127 -5.94 1.33 18.57
CA GLU A 127 -4.57 1.82 18.64
C GLU A 127 -3.60 0.76 18.10
N VAL A 128 -3.56 0.63 16.76
CA VAL A 128 -2.75 -0.36 16.08
C VAL A 128 -1.46 0.30 15.62
N ARG A 129 -0.35 -0.37 15.88
CA ARG A 129 0.96 0.07 15.41
C ARG A 129 1.01 0.08 13.89
N ILE A 130 1.46 1.18 13.31
CA ILE A 130 1.68 1.32 11.87
C ILE A 130 3.19 1.40 11.64
N ARG A 131 3.69 0.57 10.76
CA ARG A 131 5.08 0.61 10.29
C ARG A 131 5.08 0.88 8.80
N VAL A 132 5.97 1.76 8.37
CA VAL A 132 6.17 2.07 6.96
C VAL A 132 7.52 1.53 6.54
N LEU A 133 7.55 0.71 5.52
CA LEU A 133 8.77 0.14 4.96
C LEU A 133 8.99 0.65 3.54
N ASP A 134 10.24 0.79 3.19
CA ASP A 134 10.66 0.94 1.81
C ASP A 134 10.43 -0.38 1.05
N ALA A 135 9.75 -0.31 -0.09
CA ALA A 135 9.34 -1.50 -0.84
C ALA A 135 10.52 -2.21 -1.51
N ASP A 136 11.58 -1.48 -1.84
CA ASP A 136 12.76 -2.02 -2.51
C ASP A 136 13.74 -2.69 -1.54
N THR A 137 13.94 -2.07 -0.38
CA THR A 137 14.93 -2.54 0.61
C THR A 137 14.32 -3.39 1.72
N GLY A 138 13.04 -3.22 2.00
CA GLY A 138 12.35 -3.84 3.14
C GLY A 138 12.73 -3.24 4.50
N GLU A 139 13.52 -2.16 4.52
CA GLU A 139 13.90 -1.44 5.73
C GLU A 139 12.82 -0.42 6.13
N GLU A 140 12.89 0.11 7.35
CA GLU A 140 11.99 1.20 7.74
C GLU A 140 12.21 2.40 6.83
N TRP A 141 11.11 2.87 6.25
CA TRP A 141 11.15 4.02 5.34
C TRP A 141 11.62 5.27 6.08
N THR A 142 12.60 5.95 5.51
CA THR A 142 13.15 7.19 6.02
C THR A 142 13.17 8.24 4.92
N PRO A 143 12.75 9.48 5.21
CA PRO A 143 12.87 10.57 4.25
C PRO A 143 14.34 10.85 3.96
N GLU A 144 14.68 11.06 2.69
CA GLU A 144 16.03 11.52 2.35
C GLU A 144 16.29 12.93 2.91
N GLY A 145 17.23 13.02 3.85
CA GLY A 145 17.66 14.27 4.46
C GLY A 145 16.93 14.70 5.71
N GLY A 146 16.03 13.87 6.25
CA GLY A 146 15.32 14.15 7.49
C GLY A 146 15.88 13.37 8.67
N ALA A 147 16.36 14.08 9.70
CA ALA A 147 16.55 13.48 11.01
C ALA A 147 15.18 13.26 11.66
N PHE A 148 14.91 12.03 12.12
CA PHE A 148 13.72 11.74 12.91
C PHE A 148 13.69 12.65 14.15
N THR A 149 12.62 13.43 14.27
CA THR A 149 12.24 14.00 15.57
C THR A 149 11.21 13.06 16.18
N GLN A 150 11.62 12.34 17.23
CA GLN A 150 10.72 11.55 18.08
C GLN A 150 9.79 12.45 18.86
#